data_91458ed74ed3e49d7da904f2f6dcc801
#
_entry.id   91458ed74ed3e49d7da904f2f6dcc801
#
_cell.length_a   1.000
_cell.length_b   1.000
_cell.length_c   1.000
_cell.angle_alpha   90.00
_cell.angle_beta   90.00
_cell.angle_gamma   90.00
#
_symmetry.space_group_name_H-M   'P 1'
#
loop_
_entity.id
_entity.type
_entity.pdbx_description
1 polymer ?
#
loop_
_entity_poly.entity_id
_entity_poly.type
_entity_poly.pdbx_seq_one_letter_code
_entity_poly.pdbx_strand_id
1 'polypeptide(L)'
;NCDIQRLICHQLVNFFLERKEKITLSEDIKGLDLGAGSGILSIELLRFIKFEKLHLIDFSDKMLELAKKKIKQNFVTFEVTDFEDLNEIEKFNFIFSNMSFHWSKNFNVLLKKLLEKISNNTLLFFSIPNLISFEKKEPFSNLDNLMNKFPDTKNLLNKLYNNKYFLETKKIIFRENFNNLLSFFYKLRSIGANINIENKKKSLMRFRNQKSNLSVFYD
;
A
#
# COMPACT_ATOMS: atom_id res chain seq x y z
N ASN A 1 5.10 -12.82 -7.90
CA ASN A 1 3.89 -13.31 -7.24
C ASN A 1 3.80 -12.70 -5.86
N CYS A 2 2.95 -11.71 -5.71
CA CYS A 2 2.79 -11.07 -4.42
C CYS A 2 1.42 -11.44 -3.85
N ASP A 3 1.32 -12.66 -3.27
CA ASP A 3 0.07 -13.19 -2.74
C ASP A 3 -0.49 -12.30 -1.62
N ILE A 4 0.41 -11.70 -0.81
CA ILE A 4 0.00 -10.79 0.26
C ILE A 4 -0.60 -9.48 -0.27
N GLN A 5 -0.05 -8.89 -1.34
CA GLN A 5 -0.62 -7.68 -1.94
C GLN A 5 -2.01 -7.94 -2.53
N ARG A 6 -2.23 -9.12 -3.11
CA ARG A 6 -3.56 -9.54 -3.59
C ARG A 6 -4.53 -9.74 -2.44
N LEU A 7 -4.08 -10.42 -1.39
CA LEU A 7 -4.90 -10.66 -0.21
C LEU A 7 -5.32 -9.34 0.44
N ILE A 8 -4.39 -8.40 0.61
CA ILE A 8 -4.68 -7.06 1.13
C ILE A 8 -5.60 -6.29 0.18
N CYS A 9 -5.40 -6.39 -1.14
CA CYS A 9 -6.27 -5.79 -2.13
C CYS A 9 -7.72 -6.29 -1.96
N HIS A 10 -7.94 -7.61 -1.86
CA HIS A 10 -9.27 -8.17 -1.63
C HIS A 10 -9.89 -7.67 -0.30
N GLN A 11 -9.10 -7.59 0.76
CA GLN A 11 -9.60 -7.06 2.04
C GLN A 11 -9.97 -5.57 1.94
N LEU A 12 -9.18 -4.78 1.19
CA LEU A 12 -9.45 -3.37 0.97
C LEU A 12 -10.74 -3.18 0.14
N VAL A 13 -10.91 -3.96 -0.93
CA VAL A 13 -12.13 -3.93 -1.76
C VAL A 13 -13.35 -4.36 -0.94
N ASN A 14 -13.27 -5.42 -0.16
CA ASN A 14 -14.36 -5.86 0.72
C ASN A 14 -14.71 -4.77 1.74
N PHE A 15 -13.71 -4.15 2.35
CA PHE A 15 -13.91 -3.04 3.28
C PHE A 15 -14.65 -1.86 2.63
N PHE A 16 -14.34 -1.53 1.39
CA PHE A 16 -15.06 -0.54 0.60
C PHE A 16 -16.50 -0.98 0.31
N LEU A 17 -16.69 -2.22 -0.17
CA LEU A 17 -18.02 -2.72 -0.56
C LEU A 17 -19.00 -2.80 0.62
N GLU A 18 -18.52 -3.20 1.81
CA GLU A 18 -19.31 -3.20 3.04
C GLU A 18 -19.84 -1.81 3.43
N ARG A 19 -19.24 -0.75 2.89
CA ARG A 19 -19.54 0.66 3.20
C ARG A 19 -20.12 1.45 2.06
N LYS A 20 -20.18 0.84 0.89
CA LYS A 20 -20.61 1.50 -0.36
C LYS A 20 -21.95 2.19 -0.23
N GLU A 21 -22.91 1.60 0.50
CA GLU A 21 -24.23 2.17 0.73
C GLU A 21 -24.22 3.44 1.62
N LYS A 22 -23.19 3.58 2.45
CA LYS A 22 -23.00 4.76 3.32
C LYS A 22 -22.21 5.88 2.65
N ILE A 23 -21.63 5.60 1.49
CA ILE A 23 -20.75 6.53 0.76
C ILE A 23 -21.55 7.06 -0.43
N THR A 24 -21.77 8.37 -0.46
CA THR A 24 -22.35 9.01 -1.64
C THR A 24 -21.26 9.20 -2.69
N LEU A 25 -21.23 8.33 -3.69
CA LEU A 25 -20.37 8.50 -4.84
C LEU A 25 -21.02 9.43 -5.85
N SER A 26 -20.22 10.22 -6.55
CA SER A 26 -20.65 11.01 -7.70
C SER A 26 -21.13 10.08 -8.83
N GLU A 27 -22.02 10.57 -9.69
CA GLU A 27 -22.40 9.86 -10.92
C GLU A 27 -21.19 9.73 -11.86
N ASP A 28 -20.38 10.79 -11.94
CA ASP A 28 -19.15 10.85 -12.75
C ASP A 28 -17.93 10.54 -11.87
N ILE A 29 -17.59 9.27 -11.78
CA ILE A 29 -16.45 8.83 -10.93
C ILE A 29 -15.15 8.99 -11.70
N LYS A 30 -14.31 9.92 -11.24
CA LYS A 30 -12.94 10.15 -11.72
C LYS A 30 -11.96 9.54 -10.73
N GLY A 31 -11.45 8.36 -11.11
CA GLY A 31 -10.57 7.55 -10.26
C GLY A 31 -9.09 7.90 -10.43
N LEU A 32 -8.34 7.80 -9.34
CA LEU A 32 -6.88 7.92 -9.32
C LEU A 32 -6.28 6.80 -8.46
N ASP A 33 -5.45 5.96 -9.09
CA ASP A 33 -4.68 4.90 -8.41
C ASP A 33 -3.25 5.37 -8.17
N LEU A 34 -2.92 5.64 -6.90
CA LEU A 34 -1.62 6.15 -6.48
C LEU A 34 -0.65 4.99 -6.17
N GLY A 35 0.37 4.83 -7.00
CA GLY A 35 1.28 3.70 -6.95
C GLY A 35 0.60 2.41 -7.38
N ALA A 36 -0.02 2.45 -8.55
CA ALA A 36 -0.89 1.40 -9.09
C ALA A 36 -0.18 0.05 -9.30
N GLY A 37 1.14 0.07 -9.44
CA GLY A 37 1.92 -1.12 -9.74
C GLY A 37 1.41 -1.84 -10.99
N SER A 38 1.10 -3.12 -10.87
CA SER A 38 0.53 -3.92 -11.98
C SER A 38 -0.99 -3.81 -12.10
N GLY A 39 -1.61 -2.80 -11.49
CA GLY A 39 -3.03 -2.47 -11.59
C GLY A 39 -3.97 -3.42 -10.82
N ILE A 40 -3.48 -4.11 -9.79
CA ILE A 40 -4.28 -5.14 -9.09
C ILE A 40 -5.55 -4.53 -8.48
N LEU A 41 -5.43 -3.41 -7.75
CA LEU A 41 -6.58 -2.77 -7.12
C LEU A 41 -7.52 -2.15 -8.15
N SER A 42 -6.97 -1.49 -9.16
CA SER A 42 -7.76 -0.95 -10.28
C SER A 42 -8.58 -2.03 -10.98
N ILE A 43 -7.99 -3.20 -11.27
CA ILE A 43 -8.70 -4.33 -11.92
C ILE A 43 -9.85 -4.82 -11.04
N GLU A 44 -9.65 -4.96 -9.75
CA GLU A 44 -10.71 -5.42 -8.86
C GLU A 44 -11.83 -4.37 -8.73
N LEU A 45 -11.50 -3.08 -8.64
CA LEU A 45 -12.49 -2.00 -8.55
C LEU A 45 -13.32 -1.83 -9.83
N LEU A 46 -12.72 -2.04 -11.01
CA LEU A 46 -13.41 -2.02 -12.30
C LEU A 46 -14.56 -3.05 -12.39
N ARG A 47 -14.62 -4.05 -11.51
CA ARG A 47 -15.71 -5.03 -11.44
C ARG A 47 -16.95 -4.49 -10.72
N PHE A 48 -16.79 -3.47 -9.90
CA PHE A 48 -17.83 -2.96 -8.99
C PHE A 48 -18.16 -1.48 -9.19
N ILE A 49 -17.28 -0.73 -9.88
CA ILE A 49 -17.39 0.70 -10.08
C ILE A 49 -17.32 1.01 -11.56
N LYS A 50 -18.27 1.81 -12.03
CA LYS A 50 -18.25 2.40 -13.36
C LYS A 50 -17.55 3.75 -13.30
N PHE A 51 -16.29 3.78 -13.73
CA PHE A 51 -15.52 5.02 -13.83
C PHE A 51 -15.86 5.77 -15.13
N GLU A 52 -15.98 7.09 -15.06
CA GLU A 52 -15.92 7.99 -16.22
C GLU A 52 -14.50 8.03 -16.76
N LYS A 53 -13.54 8.22 -15.83
CA LYS A 53 -12.09 8.22 -16.10
C LYS A 53 -11.38 7.52 -14.97
N LEU A 54 -10.33 6.78 -15.30
CA LEU A 54 -9.45 6.16 -14.31
C LEU A 54 -7.99 6.42 -14.69
N HIS A 55 -7.24 7.04 -13.79
CA HIS A 55 -5.84 7.38 -14.00
C HIS A 55 -4.95 6.56 -13.06
N LEU A 56 -4.04 5.79 -13.62
CA LEU A 56 -3.09 4.97 -12.88
C LEU A 56 -1.71 5.62 -12.96
N ILE A 57 -1.13 5.87 -11.80
CA ILE A 57 0.25 6.37 -11.73
C ILE A 57 1.14 5.42 -10.94
N ASP A 58 2.36 5.28 -11.39
CA ASP A 58 3.43 4.55 -10.70
C ASP A 58 4.80 5.10 -11.16
N PHE A 59 5.79 5.09 -10.27
CA PHE A 59 7.15 5.49 -10.65
C PHE A 59 7.85 4.45 -11.52
N SER A 60 7.36 3.21 -11.55
CA SER A 60 7.91 2.09 -12.29
C SER A 60 7.19 1.87 -13.62
N ASP A 61 7.83 2.28 -14.72
CA ASP A 61 7.34 2.01 -16.08
C ASP A 61 7.06 0.52 -16.30
N LYS A 62 7.96 -0.36 -15.86
CA LYS A 62 7.78 -1.82 -15.96
C LYS A 62 6.50 -2.33 -15.30
N MET A 63 6.11 -1.74 -14.18
CA MET A 63 4.89 -2.11 -13.49
C MET A 63 3.65 -1.61 -14.23
N LEU A 64 3.68 -0.38 -14.73
CA LEU A 64 2.59 0.16 -15.54
C LEU A 64 2.43 -0.58 -16.87
N GLU A 65 3.50 -1.05 -17.50
CA GLU A 65 3.41 -1.91 -18.67
C GLU A 65 2.67 -3.23 -18.37
N LEU A 66 2.82 -3.80 -17.17
CA LEU A 66 2.03 -4.95 -16.73
C LEU A 66 0.56 -4.59 -16.52
N ALA A 67 0.28 -3.41 -16.00
CA ALA A 67 -1.09 -2.91 -15.86
C ALA A 67 -1.74 -2.67 -17.23
N LYS A 68 -1.06 -2.00 -18.17
CA LYS A 68 -1.51 -1.75 -19.55
C LYS A 68 -1.84 -3.03 -20.31
N LYS A 69 -1.11 -4.13 -20.06
CA LYS A 69 -1.40 -5.43 -20.66
C LYS A 69 -2.73 -6.04 -20.22
N LYS A 70 -3.17 -5.73 -18.99
CA LYS A 70 -4.37 -6.30 -18.35
C LYS A 70 -5.59 -5.40 -18.48
N ILE A 71 -5.40 -4.09 -18.41
CA ILE A 71 -6.47 -3.08 -18.42
C ILE A 71 -6.53 -2.47 -19.82
N LYS A 72 -7.64 -2.69 -20.55
CA LYS A 72 -7.79 -2.31 -21.95
C LYS A 72 -8.89 -1.28 -22.22
N GLN A 73 -9.52 -0.80 -21.16
CA GLN A 73 -10.59 0.18 -21.24
C GLN A 73 -10.03 1.53 -21.73
N ASN A 74 -10.70 2.16 -22.69
CA ASN A 74 -10.30 3.40 -23.34
C ASN A 74 -10.36 4.63 -22.41
N PHE A 75 -11.13 4.56 -21.32
CA PHE A 75 -11.22 5.60 -20.29
C PHE A 75 -10.11 5.49 -19.23
N VAL A 76 -9.22 4.50 -19.36
CA VAL A 76 -8.09 4.30 -18.44
C VAL A 76 -6.82 4.89 -19.05
N THR A 77 -6.16 5.72 -18.26
CA THR A 77 -4.88 6.36 -18.64
C THR A 77 -3.77 5.97 -17.65
N PHE A 78 -2.53 6.01 -18.12
CA PHE A 78 -1.36 5.60 -17.35
C PHE A 78 -0.27 6.65 -17.45
N GLU A 79 0.36 6.98 -16.33
CA GLU A 79 1.45 7.96 -16.27
C GLU A 79 2.58 7.45 -15.38
N VAL A 80 3.81 7.51 -15.90
CA VAL A 80 5.02 7.20 -15.12
C VAL A 80 5.42 8.45 -14.35
N THR A 81 5.05 8.50 -13.08
CA THR A 81 5.38 9.63 -12.21
C THR A 81 5.41 9.18 -10.74
N ASP A 82 6.14 9.93 -9.92
CA ASP A 82 6.06 9.76 -8.47
C ASP A 82 4.76 10.41 -7.96
N PHE A 83 3.99 9.70 -7.15
CA PHE A 83 2.77 10.24 -6.55
C PHE A 83 3.06 11.44 -5.63
N GLU A 84 4.31 11.62 -5.15
CA GLU A 84 4.72 12.81 -4.41
C GLU A 84 4.77 14.07 -5.30
N ASP A 85 5.00 13.91 -6.60
CA ASP A 85 5.12 15.01 -7.57
C ASP A 85 3.80 15.36 -8.25
N LEU A 86 2.74 14.57 -8.05
CA LEU A 86 1.44 14.81 -8.67
C LEU A 86 0.81 16.13 -8.18
N ASN A 87 0.35 16.97 -9.14
CA ASN A 87 -0.17 18.28 -8.85
C ASN A 87 -1.69 18.41 -8.94
N GLU A 88 -2.34 17.78 -9.89
CA GLU A 88 -3.77 17.96 -10.19
C GLU A 88 -4.68 16.92 -9.50
N ILE A 89 -4.52 16.76 -8.18
CA ILE A 89 -5.25 15.75 -7.40
C ILE A 89 -6.73 16.13 -7.27
N GLU A 90 -7.04 17.41 -7.21
CA GLU A 90 -8.38 17.98 -7.02
C GLU A 90 -9.39 17.62 -8.12
N LYS A 91 -8.92 17.19 -9.28
CA LYS A 91 -9.79 16.75 -10.38
C LYS A 91 -10.36 15.35 -10.20
N PHE A 92 -9.89 14.60 -9.20
CA PHE A 92 -10.34 13.25 -8.90
C PHE A 92 -11.23 13.25 -7.66
N ASN A 93 -12.31 12.45 -7.71
CA ASN A 93 -13.24 12.28 -6.60
C ASN A 93 -13.20 10.87 -5.99
N PHE A 94 -12.36 9.98 -6.55
CA PHE A 94 -12.20 8.61 -6.08
C PHE A 94 -10.71 8.24 -6.11
N ILE A 95 -10.01 8.44 -5.00
CA ILE A 95 -8.56 8.26 -4.90
C ILE A 95 -8.26 7.02 -4.06
N PHE A 96 -7.38 6.17 -4.54
CA PHE A 96 -7.07 4.93 -3.85
C PHE A 96 -5.61 4.51 -4.04
N SER A 97 -5.17 3.63 -3.13
CA SER A 97 -3.81 3.09 -3.15
C SER A 97 -3.76 1.75 -2.41
N ASN A 98 -3.08 0.76 -2.98
CA ASN A 98 -2.89 -0.53 -2.33
C ASN A 98 -1.41 -0.78 -2.05
N MET A 99 -1.03 -0.75 -0.76
CA MET A 99 0.33 -1.09 -0.33
C MET A 99 1.42 -0.29 -1.05
N SER A 100 1.21 1.03 -1.23
CA SER A 100 2.19 1.86 -1.92
C SER A 100 2.70 3.05 -1.10
N PHE A 101 1.90 3.65 -0.24
CA PHE A 101 2.26 4.86 0.50
C PHE A 101 3.45 4.73 1.47
N HIS A 102 3.82 3.51 1.84
CA HIS A 102 5.03 3.28 2.64
C HIS A 102 6.35 3.51 1.87
N TRP A 103 6.26 3.69 0.54
CA TRP A 103 7.38 4.09 -0.30
C TRP A 103 7.64 5.60 -0.29
N SER A 104 6.70 6.40 0.23
CA SER A 104 6.91 7.83 0.32
C SER A 104 8.08 8.17 1.25
N LYS A 105 8.78 9.24 0.94
CA LYS A 105 9.86 9.78 1.78
C LYS A 105 9.35 10.18 3.16
N ASN A 106 8.12 10.71 3.20
CA ASN A 106 7.45 11.07 4.43
C ASN A 106 5.92 10.94 4.27
N PHE A 107 5.38 9.82 4.74
CA PHE A 107 3.95 9.53 4.64
C PHE A 107 3.05 10.61 5.25
N ASN A 108 3.45 11.20 6.38
CA ASN A 108 2.64 12.25 7.02
C ASN A 108 2.54 13.51 6.15
N VAL A 109 3.64 13.87 5.47
CA VAL A 109 3.67 15.01 4.53
C VAL A 109 2.83 14.69 3.30
N LEU A 110 2.96 13.50 2.74
CA LEU A 110 2.15 13.05 1.61
C LEU A 110 0.66 13.10 1.94
N LEU A 111 0.25 12.51 3.07
CA LEU A 111 -1.15 12.48 3.45
C LEU A 111 -1.71 13.88 3.70
N LYS A 112 -0.94 14.76 4.34
CA LYS A 112 -1.33 16.16 4.51
C LYS A 112 -1.54 16.84 3.17
N LYS A 113 -0.61 16.69 2.21
CA LYS A 113 -0.72 17.21 0.84
C LYS A 113 -1.98 16.70 0.14
N LEU A 114 -2.28 15.40 0.26
CA LEU A 114 -3.49 14.81 -0.31
C LEU A 114 -4.75 15.44 0.29
N LEU A 115 -4.84 15.49 1.62
CA LEU A 115 -6.00 16.02 2.34
C LEU A 115 -6.25 17.50 2.11
N GLU A 116 -5.20 18.30 1.87
CA GLU A 116 -5.31 19.72 1.53
C GLU A 116 -5.83 19.97 0.12
N LYS A 117 -5.61 19.01 -0.79
CA LYS A 117 -5.97 19.15 -2.22
C LYS A 117 -7.29 18.50 -2.61
N ILE A 118 -7.77 17.52 -1.83
CA ILE A 118 -9.03 16.84 -2.14
C ILE A 118 -10.24 17.69 -1.76
N SER A 119 -11.33 17.54 -2.50
CA SER A 119 -12.62 18.17 -2.21
C SER A 119 -13.38 17.41 -1.10
N ASN A 120 -14.42 18.05 -0.53
CA ASN A 120 -15.27 17.43 0.49
C ASN A 120 -16.01 16.17 0.00
N ASN A 121 -16.18 16.02 -1.32
CA ASN A 121 -16.88 14.88 -1.93
C ASN A 121 -15.90 13.84 -2.49
N THR A 122 -14.63 13.90 -2.11
CA THR A 122 -13.62 12.94 -2.54
C THR A 122 -13.53 11.79 -1.56
N LEU A 123 -13.66 10.56 -2.06
CA LEU A 123 -13.31 9.36 -1.31
C LEU A 123 -11.80 9.09 -1.48
N LEU A 124 -11.09 9.02 -0.35
CA LEU A 124 -9.71 8.55 -0.29
C LEU A 124 -9.67 7.27 0.54
N PHE A 125 -9.25 6.15 -0.07
CA PHE A 125 -9.06 4.91 0.67
C PHE A 125 -7.79 4.18 0.24
N PHE A 126 -7.11 3.59 1.20
CA PHE A 126 -5.84 2.95 0.94
C PHE A 126 -5.50 1.88 1.99
N SER A 127 -4.58 1.01 1.62
CA SER A 127 -3.94 0.09 2.54
C SER A 127 -2.47 0.47 2.73
N ILE A 128 -2.01 0.36 3.96
CA ILE A 128 -0.61 0.64 4.32
C ILE A 128 -0.14 -0.38 5.37
N PRO A 129 1.07 -0.91 5.26
CA PRO A 129 1.63 -1.71 6.33
C PRO A 129 1.92 -0.81 7.53
N ASN A 130 1.52 -1.27 8.72
CA ASN A 130 1.74 -0.52 9.95
C ASN A 130 2.95 -1.05 10.72
N LEU A 131 2.90 -2.33 11.06
CA LEU A 131 3.94 -2.96 11.85
C LEU A 131 4.22 -4.36 11.32
N ILE A 132 5.49 -4.71 11.20
CA ILE A 132 5.92 -6.09 11.08
C ILE A 132 6.53 -6.48 12.42
N SER A 133 5.88 -7.39 13.13
CA SER A 133 6.38 -7.88 14.40
C SER A 133 6.81 -9.35 14.28
N PHE A 134 7.75 -9.74 15.10
CA PHE A 134 8.28 -11.09 15.15
C PHE A 134 7.98 -11.72 16.50
N GLU A 135 7.72 -13.01 16.53
CA GLU A 135 7.89 -13.73 17.79
C GLU A 135 9.35 -13.63 18.19
N LYS A 136 9.61 -12.94 19.31
CA LYS A 136 10.97 -12.73 19.83
C LYS A 136 11.54 -14.05 20.34
N LYS A 137 12.09 -14.83 19.41
CA LYS A 137 12.94 -15.98 19.74
C LYS A 137 14.35 -15.65 19.31
N GLU A 138 15.32 -15.83 20.20
CA GLU A 138 16.73 -15.77 19.79
C GLU A 138 16.96 -16.62 18.53
N PRO A 139 17.68 -16.13 17.52
CA PRO A 139 18.66 -15.01 17.51
C PRO A 139 18.13 -13.71 16.85
N PHE A 140 16.83 -13.45 16.84
CA PHE A 140 16.18 -12.41 16.01
C PHE A 140 15.91 -11.08 16.74
N SER A 141 16.45 -10.93 17.95
CA SER A 141 16.21 -9.75 18.80
C SER A 141 16.62 -8.39 18.18
N ASN A 142 17.43 -8.40 17.12
CA ASN A 142 17.96 -7.20 16.47
C ASN A 142 17.41 -6.95 15.05
N LEU A 143 16.37 -7.68 14.60
CA LEU A 143 15.82 -7.51 13.26
C LEU A 143 15.11 -6.15 13.06
N ASP A 144 14.57 -5.59 14.13
CA ASP A 144 13.90 -4.28 14.10
C ASP A 144 14.79 -3.16 13.54
N ASN A 145 16.12 -3.29 13.73
CA ASN A 145 17.11 -2.34 13.20
C ASN A 145 17.43 -2.53 11.71
N LEU A 146 16.97 -3.61 11.10
CA LEU A 146 17.22 -3.93 9.69
C LEU A 146 16.10 -3.49 8.76
N MET A 147 14.94 -3.14 9.31
CA MET A 147 13.77 -2.76 8.52
C MET A 147 13.56 -1.26 8.53
N ASN A 148 13.01 -0.74 7.45
CA ASN A 148 12.51 0.63 7.43
C ASN A 148 11.37 0.78 8.43
N LYS A 149 11.33 1.93 9.09
CA LYS A 149 10.22 2.27 9.97
C LYS A 149 8.97 2.46 9.13
N PHE A 150 7.94 1.67 9.40
CA PHE A 150 6.62 1.91 8.85
C PHE A 150 5.98 3.15 9.51
N PRO A 151 5.02 3.79 8.83
CA PRO A 151 4.32 4.92 9.39
C PRO A 151 3.66 4.58 10.74
N ASP A 152 3.76 5.49 11.71
CA ASP A 152 3.01 5.39 12.97
C ASP A 152 1.54 5.75 12.72
N THR A 153 0.76 4.73 12.38
CA THR A 153 -0.67 4.88 12.05
C THR A 153 -1.49 5.33 13.25
N LYS A 154 -1.10 4.99 14.48
CA LYS A 154 -1.82 5.41 15.70
C LYS A 154 -1.76 6.93 15.87
N ASN A 155 -0.57 7.51 15.72
CA ASN A 155 -0.36 8.95 15.81
C ASN A 155 -1.07 9.68 14.66
N LEU A 156 -1.07 9.07 13.47
CA LEU A 156 -1.78 9.56 12.31
C LEU A 156 -3.28 9.62 12.53
N LEU A 157 -3.88 8.53 13.00
CA LEU A 157 -5.32 8.45 13.27
C LEU A 157 -5.76 9.50 14.27
N ASN A 158 -5.00 9.69 15.36
CA ASN A 158 -5.30 10.72 16.36
C ASN A 158 -5.31 12.15 15.74
N LYS A 159 -4.42 12.42 14.79
CA LYS A 159 -4.40 13.71 14.06
C LYS A 159 -5.59 13.86 13.11
N LEU A 160 -6.01 12.80 12.47
CA LEU A 160 -7.11 12.80 11.50
C LEU A 160 -8.48 12.87 12.19
N TYR A 161 -8.66 12.23 13.36
CA TYR A 161 -9.92 12.29 14.11
C TYR A 161 -10.28 13.72 14.57
N ASN A 162 -9.29 14.58 14.70
CA ASN A 162 -9.51 15.99 15.08
C ASN A 162 -9.87 16.90 13.89
N ASN A 163 -9.99 16.35 12.68
CA ASN A 163 -10.29 17.09 11.47
C ASN A 163 -11.70 16.77 10.94
N LYS A 164 -12.16 17.56 9.97
CA LYS A 164 -13.50 17.50 9.36
C LYS A 164 -13.79 16.23 8.52
N TYR A 165 -12.94 15.21 8.57
CA TYR A 165 -13.06 14.04 7.72
C TYR A 165 -13.83 12.92 8.41
N PHE A 166 -14.74 12.29 7.67
CA PHE A 166 -15.27 11.00 8.09
C PHE A 166 -14.19 9.94 7.86
N LEU A 167 -13.75 9.31 8.96
CA LEU A 167 -12.65 8.35 8.93
C LEU A 167 -13.10 6.99 9.45
N GLU A 168 -12.94 5.97 8.65
CA GLU A 168 -13.07 4.58 9.07
C GLU A 168 -11.78 3.82 8.83
N THR A 169 -11.44 2.92 9.73
CA THR A 169 -10.23 2.10 9.63
C THR A 169 -10.52 0.65 9.97
N LYS A 170 -9.79 -0.26 9.33
CA LYS A 170 -9.81 -1.70 9.61
C LYS A 170 -8.37 -2.17 9.76
N LYS A 171 -8.08 -2.74 10.91
CA LYS A 171 -6.79 -3.39 11.15
C LYS A 171 -6.90 -4.86 10.77
N ILE A 172 -5.92 -5.35 10.01
CA ILE A 172 -5.86 -6.74 9.58
C ILE A 172 -4.48 -7.29 9.94
N ILE A 173 -4.45 -8.43 10.61
CA ILE A 173 -3.21 -9.10 11.00
C ILE A 173 -3.03 -10.34 10.16
N PHE A 174 -1.92 -10.43 9.45
CA PHE A 174 -1.51 -11.62 8.73
C PHE A 174 -0.36 -12.30 9.48
N ARG A 175 -0.44 -13.60 9.62
CA ARG A 175 0.63 -14.41 10.18
C ARG A 175 1.23 -15.29 9.09
N GLU A 176 2.52 -15.20 8.91
CA GLU A 176 3.28 -16.06 7.99
C GLU A 176 4.43 -16.76 8.74
N ASN A 177 4.66 -18.03 8.44
CA ASN A 177 5.76 -18.79 9.01
C ASN A 177 6.84 -18.99 7.96
N PHE A 178 8.08 -18.77 8.34
CA PHE A 178 9.25 -18.93 7.49
C PHE A 178 10.21 -19.96 8.06
N ASN A 179 10.67 -20.87 7.22
CA ASN A 179 11.61 -21.92 7.63
C ASN A 179 13.03 -21.38 7.89
N ASN A 180 13.33 -20.20 7.38
CA ASN A 180 14.61 -19.53 7.60
C ASN A 180 14.49 -18.02 7.32
N LEU A 181 15.45 -17.26 7.82
CA LEU A 181 15.50 -15.83 7.70
C LEU A 181 15.67 -15.35 6.25
N LEU A 182 16.36 -16.13 5.41
CA LEU A 182 16.60 -15.77 4.02
C LEU A 182 15.28 -15.76 3.22
N SER A 183 14.41 -16.77 3.41
CA SER A 183 13.10 -16.81 2.77
C SER A 183 12.22 -15.65 3.19
N PHE A 184 12.28 -15.23 4.46
CA PHE A 184 11.61 -14.03 4.95
C PHE A 184 12.15 -12.76 4.25
N PHE A 185 13.45 -12.58 4.13
CA PHE A 185 14.02 -11.42 3.44
C PHE A 185 13.66 -11.39 1.94
N TYR A 186 13.63 -12.54 1.27
CA TYR A 186 13.14 -12.59 -0.11
C TYR A 186 11.67 -12.18 -0.20
N LYS A 187 10.85 -12.59 0.75
CA LYS A 187 9.45 -12.18 0.79
C LYS A 187 9.31 -10.68 1.02
N LEU A 188 10.01 -10.10 2.02
CA LEU A 188 10.02 -8.65 2.27
C LEU A 188 10.40 -7.87 1.01
N ARG A 189 11.44 -8.29 0.32
CA ARG A 189 11.85 -7.66 -0.94
C ARG A 189 10.77 -7.75 -2.01
N SER A 190 10.05 -8.87 -2.08
CA SER A 190 8.98 -9.06 -3.06
C SER A 190 7.75 -8.19 -2.81
N ILE A 191 7.50 -7.80 -1.56
CA ILE A 191 6.43 -6.86 -1.17
C ILE A 191 6.90 -5.41 -1.14
N GLY A 192 8.18 -5.17 -1.50
CA GLY A 192 8.73 -3.85 -1.57
C GLY A 192 9.22 -3.28 -0.23
N ALA A 193 9.26 -4.07 0.83
CA ALA A 193 9.88 -3.61 2.07
C ALA A 193 11.41 -3.47 1.86
N ASN A 194 11.89 -2.23 1.79
CA ASN A 194 13.32 -1.97 1.67
C ASN A 194 14.04 -2.43 2.93
N ILE A 195 14.87 -3.43 2.76
CA ILE A 195 15.87 -3.80 3.74
C ILE A 195 17.13 -3.03 3.35
N ASN A 196 17.64 -2.21 4.24
CA ASN A 196 18.90 -1.48 4.02
C ASN A 196 20.07 -2.45 4.08
N ILE A 197 20.27 -3.21 2.99
CA ILE A 197 21.24 -4.31 2.88
C ILE A 197 22.66 -3.77 2.60
N GLU A 198 22.78 -2.55 2.08
CA GLU A 198 24.06 -2.04 1.57
C GLU A 198 25.14 -1.98 2.63
N ASN A 199 24.80 -1.77 3.88
CA ASN A 199 25.79 -1.71 4.97
C ASN A 199 26.00 -3.04 5.72
N LYS A 200 25.34 -4.15 5.35
CA LYS A 200 25.32 -5.37 6.18
C LYS A 200 25.46 -6.70 5.43
N LYS A 201 26.09 -6.73 4.24
CA LYS A 201 26.40 -8.00 3.54
C LYS A 201 27.08 -9.04 4.45
N LYS A 202 27.96 -8.60 5.35
CA LYS A 202 28.62 -9.49 6.34
C LYS A 202 27.68 -10.04 7.42
N SER A 203 26.62 -9.30 7.78
CA SER A 203 25.64 -9.73 8.77
C SER A 203 24.70 -10.79 8.22
N LEU A 204 24.25 -10.65 6.97
CA LEU A 204 23.35 -11.62 6.33
C LEU A 204 24.00 -12.98 6.10
N MET A 205 25.31 -13.05 5.86
CA MET A 205 26.02 -14.32 5.74
C MET A 205 26.00 -15.14 7.03
N ARG A 206 25.98 -14.51 8.21
CA ARG A 206 25.86 -15.22 9.50
C ARG A 206 24.53 -15.92 9.68
N PHE A 207 23.47 -15.46 9.02
CA PHE A 207 22.11 -16.03 9.12
C PHE A 207 21.81 -17.11 8.08
N ARG A 208 22.68 -17.31 7.10
CA ARG A 208 22.44 -18.24 5.98
C ARG A 208 22.27 -19.70 6.42
N ASN A 209 22.88 -20.09 7.51
CA ASN A 209 22.92 -21.48 7.99
C ASN A 209 22.02 -21.74 9.22
N GLN A 210 21.27 -20.72 9.70
CA GLN A 210 20.39 -20.92 10.85
C GLN A 210 19.02 -21.43 10.41
N LYS A 211 18.74 -22.68 10.70
CA LYS A 211 17.39 -23.25 10.61
C LYS A 211 16.61 -22.79 11.84
N SER A 212 15.68 -21.88 11.67
CA SER A 212 14.77 -21.47 12.73
C SER A 212 13.41 -21.16 12.13
N ASN A 213 12.36 -21.65 12.74
CA ASN A 213 11.00 -21.29 12.39
C ASN A 213 10.74 -19.85 12.86
N LEU A 214 10.54 -18.94 11.92
CA LEU A 214 10.23 -17.55 12.17
C LEU A 214 8.74 -17.32 11.91
N SER A 215 8.00 -16.91 12.93
CA SER A 215 6.62 -16.42 12.77
C SER A 215 6.64 -14.92 12.63
N VAL A 216 6.01 -14.42 11.58
CA VAL A 216 5.93 -12.97 11.26
C VAL A 216 4.47 -12.55 11.29
N PHE A 217 4.21 -11.45 11.96
CA PHE A 217 2.92 -10.81 12.01
C PHE A 217 2.99 -9.51 11.22
N TYR A 218 2.09 -9.36 10.26
CA TYR A 218 1.89 -8.12 9.50
C TYR A 218 0.64 -7.43 10.04
N ASP A 219 0.80 -6.20 10.45
CA ASP A 219 -0.25 -5.36 11.00
C ASP A 219 -0.57 -4.18 10.06
#